data_2f5e118955cf895a3053348e49202728
#
_entry.id   2f5e118955cf895a3053348e49202728
#
_cell.length_a   1.000
_cell.length_b   1.000
_cell.length_c   1.000
_cell.angle_alpha   90.00
_cell.angle_beta   90.00
_cell.angle_gamma   90.00
#
_symmetry.space_group_name_H-M   'P 1'
#
loop_
_entity.id
_entity.type
_entity.pdbx_description
1 polymer ?
#
loop_
_entity_poly.entity_id
_entity_poly.type
_entity_poly.pdbx_seq_one_letter_code
_entity_poly.pdbx_strand_id
1 'polypeptide(L)'
;MRQRSLTVRLTALFALASTAVLVGLGLLIISTVAKHFTDQDEQLLEKELELIRMVVNERGAAAITGTFGEALHNHPGFFVHISSSNGQPLYSTLAGATEPILAAAASSRSFTVATGGHQKFQAIKARLKDEASGDNLDVIVAVDTDIHDHFMRNFQTTLILYVAGSALIVVLLSWWAARRGLAPLRAMSDKVQVVSAHNFGERMPVETLPIEIADLAAKLNAMLERLQRDFNRITNFSSDIAHELRTPITNLLTQTDVVLTQQRTNEAYRDTLSSNAEELQRLARTISDMLFLAQTENGISLPSHEPLSLQDEVAALFDFYDALAEEKGVRLLLTGEASIKGDRLMVRRALSNLISNAMRYTPAACAILVSIEKSESDILVHVENDGPEIPAEYLPHLFDRFYRADKSRTKLDTDSAGLGLSITKAIMRAHQGEVAVQSGRGKTRFTLRFSGMLG
;
A
#
# COMPACT_ATOMS: atom_id res chain seq x y z
N MET A 1 24.53 4.66 1.51
CA MET A 1 24.08 4.80 0.10
C MET A 1 22.88 5.73 0.06
N ARG A 2 22.98 6.93 -0.52
CA ARG A 2 21.82 7.84 -0.69
C ARG A 2 20.80 7.15 -1.60
N GLN A 3 19.62 6.86 -1.08
CA GLN A 3 18.51 6.31 -1.88
C GLN A 3 18.13 7.34 -2.95
N ARG A 4 18.37 6.99 -4.21
CA ARG A 4 17.94 7.85 -5.34
C ARG A 4 16.41 7.91 -5.37
N SER A 5 15.86 9.10 -5.60
CA SER A 5 14.40 9.29 -5.66
C SER A 5 13.77 8.38 -6.72
N LEU A 6 12.57 7.87 -6.43
CA LEU A 6 11.82 6.99 -7.34
C LEU A 6 11.61 7.65 -8.71
N THR A 7 11.41 8.97 -8.73
CA THR A 7 11.31 9.78 -9.95
C THR A 7 12.53 9.62 -10.84
N VAL A 8 13.75 9.74 -10.27
CA VAL A 8 15.00 9.61 -11.02
C VAL A 8 15.19 8.19 -11.55
N ARG A 9 14.82 7.16 -10.79
CA ARG A 9 14.91 5.76 -11.22
C ARG A 9 13.97 5.47 -12.40
N LEU A 10 12.71 5.91 -12.30
CA LEU A 10 11.72 5.73 -13.37
C LEU A 10 12.13 6.48 -14.63
N THR A 11 12.50 7.75 -14.51
CA THR A 11 12.97 8.55 -15.66
C THR A 11 14.17 7.91 -16.33
N ALA A 12 15.16 7.45 -15.56
CA ALA A 12 16.35 6.80 -16.10
C ALA A 12 16.04 5.48 -16.83
N LEU A 13 15.13 4.65 -16.28
CA LEU A 13 14.71 3.40 -16.88
C LEU A 13 14.00 3.63 -18.22
N PHE A 14 13.01 4.53 -18.26
CA PHE A 14 12.28 4.86 -19.48
C PHE A 14 13.18 5.51 -20.53
N ALA A 15 14.05 6.43 -20.11
CA ALA A 15 15.00 7.08 -21.00
C ALA A 15 15.98 6.06 -21.64
N LEU A 16 16.51 5.16 -20.83
CA LEU A 16 17.47 4.14 -21.30
C LEU A 16 16.80 3.15 -22.25
N ALA A 17 15.61 2.64 -21.92
CA ALA A 17 14.87 1.71 -22.76
C ALA A 17 14.48 2.35 -24.09
N SER A 18 13.93 3.56 -24.06
CA SER A 18 13.52 4.28 -25.30
C SER A 18 14.73 4.65 -26.16
N THR A 19 15.82 5.11 -25.56
CA THR A 19 17.05 5.43 -26.30
C THR A 19 17.64 4.17 -26.95
N ALA A 20 17.65 3.04 -26.26
CA ALA A 20 18.13 1.77 -26.82
C ALA A 20 17.30 1.33 -28.05
N VAL A 21 15.98 1.49 -27.98
CA VAL A 21 15.08 1.18 -29.12
C VAL A 21 15.33 2.13 -30.29
N LEU A 22 15.44 3.44 -30.01
CA LEU A 22 15.71 4.45 -31.09
C LEU A 22 17.05 4.22 -31.74
N VAL A 23 18.11 3.93 -30.97
CA VAL A 23 19.43 3.62 -31.53
C VAL A 23 19.40 2.32 -32.33
N GLY A 24 18.76 1.27 -31.81
CA GLY A 24 18.60 0.00 -32.51
C GLY A 24 17.87 0.16 -33.85
N LEU A 25 16.79 0.93 -33.87
CA LEU A 25 16.04 1.27 -35.11
C LEU A 25 16.90 2.09 -36.06
N GLY A 26 17.63 3.07 -35.55
CA GLY A 26 18.56 3.88 -36.36
C GLY A 26 19.63 3.03 -37.06
N LEU A 27 20.27 2.12 -36.31
CA LEU A 27 21.26 1.19 -36.85
C LEU A 27 20.67 0.25 -37.91
N LEU A 28 19.46 -0.25 -37.66
CA LEU A 28 18.75 -1.11 -38.64
C LEU A 28 18.43 -0.36 -39.92
N ILE A 29 17.96 0.89 -39.86
CA ILE A 29 17.69 1.71 -41.01
C ILE A 29 18.97 1.96 -41.79
N ILE A 30 20.06 2.37 -41.12
CA ILE A 30 21.36 2.60 -41.78
C ILE A 30 21.83 1.34 -42.53
N SER A 31 21.78 0.19 -41.86
CA SER A 31 22.23 -1.08 -42.46
C SER A 31 21.39 -1.50 -43.66
N THR A 32 20.05 -1.30 -43.54
CA THR A 32 19.13 -1.65 -44.62
C THR A 32 19.31 -0.75 -45.85
N VAL A 33 19.47 0.57 -45.64
CA VAL A 33 19.72 1.52 -46.74
C VAL A 33 21.07 1.27 -47.39
N ALA A 34 22.11 1.02 -46.59
CA ALA A 34 23.45 0.69 -47.11
C ALA A 34 23.41 -0.59 -47.98
N LYS A 35 22.72 -1.63 -47.49
CA LYS A 35 22.54 -2.87 -48.26
C LYS A 35 21.77 -2.64 -49.53
N HIS A 36 20.70 -1.84 -49.48
CA HIS A 36 19.90 -1.51 -50.66
C HIS A 36 20.73 -0.88 -51.77
N PHE A 37 21.60 0.08 -51.46
CA PHE A 37 22.48 0.68 -52.45
C PHE A 37 23.47 -0.34 -53.02
N THR A 38 24.09 -1.19 -52.17
CA THR A 38 24.98 -2.23 -52.65
C THR A 38 24.29 -3.22 -53.60
N ASP A 39 23.09 -3.67 -53.27
CA ASP A 39 22.28 -4.57 -54.09
C ASP A 39 21.87 -3.91 -55.43
N GLN A 40 21.57 -2.59 -55.41
CA GLN A 40 21.22 -1.80 -56.59
C GLN A 40 22.43 -1.63 -57.52
N ASP A 41 23.61 -1.30 -56.98
CA ASP A 41 24.84 -1.19 -57.76
C ASP A 41 25.22 -2.52 -58.41
N GLU A 42 25.10 -3.64 -57.72
CA GLU A 42 25.37 -4.97 -58.24
C GLU A 42 24.43 -5.33 -59.41
N GLN A 43 23.13 -5.07 -59.26
CA GLN A 43 22.16 -5.28 -60.33
C GLN A 43 22.44 -4.42 -61.56
N LEU A 44 22.89 -3.17 -61.36
CA LEU A 44 23.25 -2.25 -62.41
C LEU A 44 24.47 -2.73 -63.17
N LEU A 45 25.50 -3.17 -62.45
CA LEU A 45 26.73 -3.73 -63.03
C LEU A 45 26.48 -5.05 -63.82
N GLU A 46 25.58 -5.91 -63.30
CA GLU A 46 25.23 -7.15 -63.97
C GLU A 46 24.49 -6.86 -65.33
N LYS A 47 23.56 -5.91 -65.32
CA LYS A 47 22.88 -5.49 -66.56
C LYS A 47 23.85 -4.94 -67.59
N GLU A 48 24.79 -4.10 -67.17
CA GLU A 48 25.77 -3.50 -68.07
C GLU A 48 26.71 -4.58 -68.64
N LEU A 49 27.14 -5.53 -67.77
CA LEU A 49 27.92 -6.67 -68.21
C LEU A 49 27.18 -7.55 -69.26
N GLU A 50 25.86 -7.73 -69.10
CA GLU A 50 25.03 -8.51 -70.02
C GLU A 50 24.91 -7.81 -71.34
N LEU A 51 24.77 -6.48 -71.34
CA LEU A 51 24.81 -5.68 -72.60
C LEU A 51 26.16 -5.83 -73.31
N ILE A 52 27.28 -5.73 -72.58
CA ILE A 52 28.61 -5.92 -73.17
C ILE A 52 28.75 -7.34 -73.72
N ARG A 53 28.24 -8.36 -73.02
CA ARG A 53 28.24 -9.75 -73.51
C ARG A 53 27.47 -9.91 -74.81
N MET A 54 26.29 -9.30 -74.98
CA MET A 54 25.51 -9.33 -76.22
C MET A 54 26.27 -8.71 -77.36
N VAL A 55 26.89 -7.54 -77.13
CA VAL A 55 27.64 -6.84 -78.20
C VAL A 55 28.86 -7.64 -78.60
N VAL A 56 29.60 -8.23 -77.67
CA VAL A 56 30.76 -9.10 -78.01
C VAL A 56 30.35 -10.33 -78.80
N ASN A 57 29.24 -10.98 -78.40
CA ASN A 57 28.77 -12.17 -79.13
C ASN A 57 28.23 -11.86 -80.56
N GLU A 58 27.52 -10.72 -80.75
CA GLU A 58 26.91 -10.42 -82.05
C GLU A 58 27.89 -9.79 -83.07
N ARG A 59 28.82 -8.95 -82.59
CA ARG A 59 29.65 -8.11 -83.42
C ARG A 59 31.17 -8.26 -83.20
N GLY A 60 31.59 -9.11 -82.26
CA GLY A 60 32.98 -9.30 -81.92
C GLY A 60 33.59 -8.13 -81.13
N ALA A 61 34.77 -8.37 -80.52
CA ALA A 61 35.48 -7.38 -79.73
C ALA A 61 35.82 -6.07 -80.49
N ALA A 62 35.98 -6.11 -81.81
CA ALA A 62 36.25 -4.92 -82.64
C ALA A 62 35.11 -3.88 -82.63
N ALA A 63 33.86 -4.28 -82.34
CA ALA A 63 32.71 -3.38 -82.26
C ALA A 63 32.74 -2.50 -81.02
N ILE A 64 33.45 -2.90 -79.97
CA ILE A 64 33.55 -2.17 -78.73
C ILE A 64 34.41 -0.90 -78.87
N THR A 65 35.40 -0.93 -79.77
CA THR A 65 36.29 0.23 -80.05
C THR A 65 35.64 1.27 -80.98
N GLY A 66 34.47 0.98 -81.58
CA GLY A 66 33.73 1.85 -82.45
C GLY A 66 32.61 2.63 -81.80
N THR A 67 31.46 2.71 -82.47
CA THR A 67 30.26 3.49 -82.09
C THR A 67 29.68 3.09 -80.69
N PHE A 68 29.88 1.84 -80.31
CA PHE A 68 29.43 1.36 -78.99
C PHE A 68 30.34 1.87 -77.82
N GLY A 69 31.68 2.05 -78.10
CA GLY A 69 32.59 2.68 -77.18
C GLY A 69 32.23 4.13 -76.87
N GLU A 70 31.73 4.89 -77.86
CA GLU A 70 31.24 6.24 -77.62
C GLU A 70 29.95 6.25 -76.78
N ALA A 71 29.04 5.29 -77.01
CA ALA A 71 27.83 5.15 -76.17
C ALA A 71 28.14 4.81 -74.67
N LEU A 72 29.09 3.92 -74.44
CA LEU A 72 29.61 3.58 -73.13
C LEU A 72 30.34 4.77 -72.46
N HIS A 73 31.06 5.59 -73.23
CA HIS A 73 31.78 6.77 -72.70
C HIS A 73 30.81 7.85 -72.25
N ASN A 74 29.59 7.91 -72.78
CA ASN A 74 28.59 8.90 -72.40
C ASN A 74 27.67 8.48 -71.25
N HIS A 75 27.86 7.29 -70.63
CA HIS A 75 27.18 6.90 -69.42
C HIS A 75 27.95 7.44 -68.19
N PRO A 76 27.51 8.53 -67.57
CA PRO A 76 28.22 9.12 -66.45
C PRO A 76 28.23 8.17 -65.26
N GLY A 77 29.44 7.89 -64.72
CA GLY A 77 29.61 7.07 -63.53
C GLY A 77 29.90 5.59 -63.77
N PHE A 78 29.85 5.12 -65.02
CA PHE A 78 30.24 3.77 -65.45
C PHE A 78 31.65 3.75 -66.04
N PHE A 79 32.41 2.75 -65.62
CA PHE A 79 33.75 2.51 -66.14
C PHE A 79 33.83 1.08 -66.63
N VAL A 80 34.35 0.90 -67.82
CA VAL A 80 34.55 -0.39 -68.45
C VAL A 80 36.02 -0.57 -68.84
N HIS A 81 36.56 -1.71 -68.47
CA HIS A 81 37.90 -2.13 -68.93
C HIS A 81 37.82 -3.53 -69.55
N ILE A 82 38.27 -3.66 -70.80
CA ILE A 82 38.30 -4.91 -71.55
C ILE A 82 39.75 -5.19 -71.94
N SER A 83 40.23 -6.37 -71.57
CA SER A 83 41.58 -6.82 -71.90
C SER A 83 41.52 -8.23 -72.52
N SER A 84 42.49 -8.49 -73.41
CA SER A 84 42.73 -9.84 -73.90
C SER A 84 43.30 -10.76 -72.85
N SER A 85 43.19 -12.07 -72.96
CA SER A 85 43.83 -13.05 -72.09
C SER A 85 45.32 -12.84 -71.87
N ASN A 86 45.98 -12.14 -72.77
CA ASN A 86 47.41 -11.77 -72.61
C ASN A 86 47.62 -10.49 -71.81
N GLY A 87 46.60 -9.88 -71.23
CA GLY A 87 46.66 -8.65 -70.48
C GLY A 87 46.75 -7.36 -71.32
N GLN A 88 46.67 -7.42 -72.62
CA GLN A 88 46.67 -6.23 -73.44
C GLN A 88 45.32 -5.53 -73.36
N PRO A 89 45.25 -4.22 -72.99
CA PRO A 89 43.98 -3.49 -72.97
C PRO A 89 43.47 -3.26 -74.40
N LEU A 90 42.24 -3.69 -74.63
CA LEU A 90 41.51 -3.47 -75.87
C LEU A 90 40.65 -2.20 -75.80
N TYR A 91 40.04 -1.97 -74.66
CA TYR A 91 39.22 -0.79 -74.40
C TYR A 91 39.26 -0.42 -72.90
N SER A 92 39.33 0.85 -72.61
CA SER A 92 39.27 1.32 -71.24
C SER A 92 38.72 2.74 -71.17
N THR A 93 37.69 2.94 -70.34
CA THR A 93 37.21 4.27 -69.96
C THR A 93 37.80 4.73 -68.60
N LEU A 94 38.59 3.88 -67.92
CA LEU A 94 39.22 4.13 -66.62
C LEU A 94 40.49 4.98 -66.78
N ALA A 95 40.33 6.29 -66.85
CA ALA A 95 41.50 7.18 -66.82
C ALA A 95 42.02 7.34 -65.39
N GLY A 96 43.19 6.79 -65.09
CA GLY A 96 43.96 6.99 -63.86
C GLY A 96 43.59 6.06 -62.72
N ALA A 97 42.48 5.29 -62.75
CA ALA A 97 42.10 4.35 -61.65
C ALA A 97 42.33 2.88 -62.01
N THR A 98 43.01 2.61 -63.12
CA THR A 98 43.11 1.28 -63.74
C THR A 98 43.94 0.29 -62.88
N GLU A 99 45.05 0.69 -62.30
CA GLU A 99 45.94 -0.19 -61.53
C GLU A 99 45.28 -0.75 -60.26
N PRO A 100 44.68 0.07 -59.39
CA PRO A 100 44.05 -0.46 -58.18
C PRO A 100 42.88 -1.40 -58.46
N ILE A 101 42.06 -1.11 -59.48
CA ILE A 101 40.91 -1.92 -59.89
C ILE A 101 41.39 -3.26 -60.48
N LEU A 102 42.44 -3.27 -61.32
CA LEU A 102 43.00 -4.49 -61.88
C LEU A 102 43.63 -5.38 -60.83
N ALA A 103 44.34 -4.80 -59.85
CA ALA A 103 44.94 -5.51 -58.72
C ALA A 103 43.84 -6.21 -57.89
N ALA A 104 42.73 -5.52 -57.59
CA ALA A 104 41.63 -6.09 -56.85
C ALA A 104 40.83 -7.15 -57.66
N ALA A 105 40.73 -6.98 -58.98
CA ALA A 105 40.08 -7.91 -59.90
C ALA A 105 40.76 -9.30 -59.97
N ALA A 106 41.97 -9.43 -59.45
CA ALA A 106 42.64 -10.71 -59.36
C ALA A 106 42.09 -11.65 -58.29
N SER A 107 41.40 -11.13 -57.31
CA SER A 107 41.00 -11.88 -56.07
C SER A 107 39.52 -12.30 -56.04
N SER A 108 38.58 -11.61 -56.72
CA SER A 108 37.13 -11.95 -56.63
C SER A 108 36.36 -11.49 -57.87
N ARG A 109 35.15 -12.07 -58.06
CA ARG A 109 34.22 -11.69 -59.14
C ARG A 109 33.58 -10.32 -58.92
N SER A 110 33.18 -10.01 -57.69
CA SER A 110 32.63 -8.71 -57.25
C SER A 110 33.53 -8.16 -56.15
N PHE A 111 33.92 -6.89 -56.26
CA PHE A 111 34.85 -6.26 -55.31
C PHE A 111 34.65 -4.75 -55.26
N THR A 112 34.95 -4.16 -54.07
CA THR A 112 34.97 -2.72 -53.91
C THR A 112 36.41 -2.23 -53.81
N VAL A 113 36.77 -1.18 -54.54
CA VAL A 113 38.11 -0.59 -54.54
C VAL A 113 38.03 0.89 -54.21
N ALA A 114 38.89 1.34 -53.32
CA ALA A 114 39.13 2.76 -53.08
C ALA A 114 40.40 3.21 -53.80
N THR A 115 40.29 4.25 -54.61
CA THR A 115 41.42 4.88 -55.26
C THR A 115 41.97 6.06 -54.44
N GLY A 116 43.22 6.47 -54.68
CA GLY A 116 43.90 7.46 -53.86
C GLY A 116 43.28 8.89 -53.79
N GLY A 117 42.12 9.11 -54.43
CA GLY A 117 41.39 10.37 -54.46
C GLY A 117 40.06 10.37 -53.65
N HIS A 118 39.85 9.45 -52.70
CA HIS A 118 38.57 9.22 -51.99
C HIS A 118 37.42 8.64 -52.84
N GLN A 119 37.67 8.37 -54.12
CA GLN A 119 36.66 7.71 -54.97
C GLN A 119 36.63 6.22 -54.68
N LYS A 120 35.42 5.70 -54.47
CA LYS A 120 35.19 4.27 -54.30
C LYS A 120 34.41 3.73 -55.50
N PHE A 121 34.89 2.59 -55.97
CA PHE A 121 34.24 1.90 -57.10
C PHE A 121 33.78 0.53 -56.63
N GLN A 122 32.54 0.19 -56.97
CA GLN A 122 32.09 -1.18 -56.95
C GLN A 122 32.25 -1.78 -58.32
N ALA A 123 32.89 -2.93 -58.46
CA ALA A 123 33.24 -3.51 -59.74
C ALA A 123 32.92 -5.01 -59.78
N ILE A 124 32.56 -5.48 -60.99
CA ILE A 124 32.42 -6.91 -61.29
C ILE A 124 33.36 -7.29 -62.43
N LYS A 125 33.94 -8.49 -62.31
CA LYS A 125 34.76 -9.10 -63.39
C LYS A 125 34.07 -10.29 -63.99
N ALA A 126 34.08 -10.37 -65.30
CA ALA A 126 33.64 -11.54 -66.04
C ALA A 126 34.64 -11.90 -67.18
N ARG A 127 34.68 -13.16 -67.48
CA ARG A 127 35.44 -13.65 -68.62
C ARG A 127 34.44 -13.99 -69.72
N LEU A 128 34.60 -13.33 -70.86
CA LEU A 128 33.78 -13.53 -72.09
C LEU A 128 34.61 -14.19 -73.10
N LYS A 129 33.98 -15.00 -73.95
CA LYS A 129 34.63 -15.60 -75.15
C LYS A 129 34.17 -14.80 -76.40
N ASP A 130 35.10 -14.30 -77.17
CA ASP A 130 34.79 -13.68 -78.42
C ASP A 130 34.61 -14.79 -79.47
N GLU A 131 33.40 -14.95 -80.02
CA GLU A 131 33.10 -15.97 -80.93
C GLU A 131 33.74 -15.69 -82.33
N ALA A 132 34.10 -14.43 -82.65
CA ALA A 132 34.70 -14.04 -83.92
C ALA A 132 36.19 -14.34 -83.94
N SER A 133 36.96 -14.14 -82.83
CA SER A 133 38.38 -14.36 -82.79
C SER A 133 38.76 -15.67 -82.04
N GLY A 134 37.84 -16.25 -81.27
CA GLY A 134 38.08 -17.42 -80.40
C GLY A 134 38.84 -17.09 -79.16
N ASP A 135 39.17 -15.79 -78.86
CA ASP A 135 39.94 -15.33 -77.75
C ASP A 135 39.08 -15.12 -76.49
N ASN A 136 39.65 -15.33 -75.31
CA ASN A 136 38.99 -14.97 -74.05
C ASN A 136 39.32 -13.52 -73.69
N LEU A 137 38.25 -12.79 -73.36
CA LEU A 137 38.29 -11.40 -72.94
C LEU A 137 38.00 -11.32 -71.43
N ASP A 138 38.86 -10.62 -70.71
CA ASP A 138 38.57 -10.26 -69.26
C ASP A 138 37.89 -8.87 -69.32
N VAL A 139 36.65 -8.83 -68.86
CA VAL A 139 35.82 -7.61 -68.79
C VAL A 139 35.61 -7.23 -67.35
N ILE A 140 35.92 -5.99 -67.05
CA ILE A 140 35.66 -5.39 -65.74
C ILE A 140 34.73 -4.21 -65.92
N VAL A 141 33.59 -4.21 -65.21
CA VAL A 141 32.67 -3.08 -65.20
C VAL A 141 32.66 -2.53 -63.77
N ALA A 142 32.84 -1.21 -63.66
CA ALA A 142 32.86 -0.54 -62.34
C ALA A 142 31.88 0.65 -62.33
N VAL A 143 31.32 0.93 -61.20
CA VAL A 143 30.43 2.10 -60.98
C VAL A 143 31.03 2.94 -59.83
N ASP A 144 30.98 4.26 -60.00
CA ASP A 144 31.38 5.19 -58.98
C ASP A 144 30.30 5.29 -57.87
N THR A 145 30.66 4.96 -56.63
CA THR A 145 29.77 4.98 -55.48
C THR A 145 29.85 6.28 -54.68
N ASP A 146 30.58 7.30 -55.14
CA ASP A 146 30.80 8.55 -54.41
C ASP A 146 29.48 9.32 -54.14
N ILE A 147 28.54 9.27 -55.09
CA ILE A 147 27.21 9.87 -54.94
C ILE A 147 26.46 9.21 -53.76
N HIS A 148 26.53 7.88 -53.66
CA HIS A 148 25.89 7.13 -52.58
C HIS A 148 26.58 7.39 -51.22
N ASP A 149 27.91 7.52 -51.21
CA ASP A 149 28.67 7.83 -50.01
C ASP A 149 28.34 9.25 -49.48
N HIS A 150 28.15 10.24 -50.37
CA HIS A 150 27.72 11.58 -49.96
C HIS A 150 26.29 11.58 -49.40
N PHE A 151 25.38 10.89 -50.10
CA PHE A 151 24.00 10.72 -49.60
C PHE A 151 24.00 10.05 -48.22
N MET A 152 24.72 8.94 -48.07
CA MET A 152 24.78 8.15 -46.85
C MET A 152 25.32 8.96 -45.68
N ARG A 153 26.37 9.79 -45.86
CA ARG A 153 26.90 10.69 -44.81
C ARG A 153 25.87 11.72 -44.36
N ASN A 154 25.19 12.38 -45.29
CA ASN A 154 24.15 13.35 -44.99
C ASN A 154 22.95 12.68 -44.32
N PHE A 155 22.54 11.51 -44.80
CA PHE A 155 21.48 10.69 -44.18
C PHE A 155 21.83 10.27 -42.78
N GLN A 156 23.02 9.75 -42.52
CA GLN A 156 23.48 9.37 -41.17
C GLN A 156 23.51 10.57 -40.21
N THR A 157 24.02 11.72 -40.67
CA THR A 157 24.05 12.94 -39.84
C THR A 157 22.66 13.40 -39.47
N THR A 158 21.76 13.44 -40.45
CA THR A 158 20.34 13.80 -40.25
C THR A 158 19.66 12.83 -39.29
N LEU A 159 19.84 11.53 -39.50
CA LEU A 159 19.26 10.48 -38.63
C LEU A 159 19.78 10.58 -37.17
N ILE A 160 21.08 10.81 -36.99
CA ILE A 160 21.67 10.99 -35.65
C ILE A 160 21.04 12.20 -34.93
N LEU A 161 20.85 13.34 -35.65
CA LEU A 161 20.22 14.53 -35.09
C LEU A 161 18.77 14.24 -34.68
N TYR A 162 18.00 13.52 -35.51
CA TYR A 162 16.63 13.11 -35.20
C TYR A 162 16.57 12.17 -34.00
N VAL A 163 17.45 11.16 -33.92
CA VAL A 163 17.53 10.22 -32.79
C VAL A 163 17.90 10.95 -31.52
N ALA A 164 18.90 11.84 -31.57
CA ALA A 164 19.32 12.63 -30.40
C ALA A 164 18.21 13.57 -29.90
N GLY A 165 17.54 14.28 -30.84
CA GLY A 165 16.41 15.15 -30.52
C GLY A 165 15.23 14.39 -29.91
N SER A 166 14.87 13.25 -30.51
CA SER A 166 13.81 12.37 -29.98
C SER A 166 14.14 11.82 -28.61
N ALA A 167 15.39 11.39 -28.39
CA ALA A 167 15.84 10.91 -27.09
C ALA A 167 15.73 12.01 -26.01
N LEU A 168 16.12 13.25 -26.33
CA LEU A 168 15.99 14.39 -25.43
C LEU A 168 14.53 14.65 -25.06
N ILE A 169 13.63 14.65 -26.04
CA ILE A 169 12.19 14.84 -25.83
C ILE A 169 11.63 13.74 -24.90
N VAL A 170 11.99 12.48 -25.15
CA VAL A 170 11.56 11.35 -24.32
C VAL A 170 12.04 11.48 -22.88
N VAL A 171 13.28 11.92 -22.66
CA VAL A 171 13.82 12.18 -21.31
C VAL A 171 13.01 13.26 -20.60
N LEU A 172 12.72 14.38 -21.27
CA LEU A 172 11.96 15.50 -20.71
C LEU A 172 10.51 15.09 -20.38
N LEU A 173 9.86 14.40 -21.30
CA LEU A 173 8.49 13.91 -21.08
C LEU A 173 8.41 12.88 -19.96
N SER A 174 9.36 11.95 -19.89
CA SER A 174 9.43 10.94 -18.83
C SER A 174 9.66 11.58 -17.46
N TRP A 175 10.53 12.58 -17.39
CA TRP A 175 10.76 13.35 -16.17
C TRP A 175 9.51 14.11 -15.72
N TRP A 176 8.85 14.80 -16.65
CA TRP A 176 7.62 15.54 -16.38
C TRP A 176 6.48 14.61 -15.91
N ALA A 177 6.26 13.49 -16.62
CA ALA A 177 5.24 12.51 -16.26
C ALA A 177 5.49 11.87 -14.88
N ALA A 178 6.74 11.46 -14.62
CA ALA A 178 7.12 10.88 -13.32
C ALA A 178 6.97 11.89 -12.18
N ARG A 179 7.34 13.16 -12.40
CA ARG A 179 7.18 14.22 -11.40
C ARG A 179 5.71 14.52 -11.10
N ARG A 180 4.87 14.60 -12.13
CA ARG A 180 3.44 14.89 -11.98
C ARG A 180 2.66 13.70 -11.41
N GLY A 181 2.96 12.49 -11.87
CA GLY A 181 2.31 11.27 -11.38
C GLY A 181 2.62 10.95 -9.91
N LEU A 182 3.82 11.30 -9.42
CA LEU A 182 4.21 11.07 -8.03
C LEU A 182 3.94 12.27 -7.10
N ALA A 183 3.43 13.39 -7.60
CA ALA A 183 3.10 14.58 -6.79
C ALA A 183 2.08 14.27 -5.68
N PRO A 184 0.97 13.52 -5.93
CA PRO A 184 0.01 13.18 -4.89
C PRO A 184 0.62 12.38 -3.73
N LEU A 185 1.52 11.43 -4.02
CA LEU A 185 2.22 10.64 -3.01
C LEU A 185 3.10 11.49 -2.10
N ARG A 186 3.76 12.52 -2.65
CA ARG A 186 4.55 13.46 -1.85
C ARG A 186 3.66 14.31 -0.95
N ALA A 187 2.56 14.83 -1.48
CA ALA A 187 1.60 15.61 -0.70
C ALA A 187 1.00 14.77 0.46
N MET A 188 0.76 13.48 0.24
CA MET A 188 0.35 12.57 1.31
C MET A 188 1.44 12.38 2.36
N SER A 189 2.69 12.17 1.94
CA SER A 189 3.83 12.04 2.87
C SER A 189 4.00 13.26 3.75
N ASP A 190 3.90 14.46 3.16
CA ASP A 190 4.01 15.73 3.88
C ASP A 190 2.87 15.90 4.89
N LYS A 191 1.63 15.54 4.51
CA LYS A 191 0.48 15.57 5.42
C LYS A 191 0.61 14.58 6.58
N VAL A 192 1.09 13.36 6.33
CA VAL A 192 1.31 12.36 7.39
C VAL A 192 2.33 12.86 8.42
N GLN A 193 3.35 13.62 8.01
CA GLN A 193 4.33 14.18 8.95
C GLN A 193 3.74 15.25 9.88
N VAL A 194 2.68 15.93 9.47
CA VAL A 194 1.99 16.97 10.26
C VAL A 194 0.98 16.34 11.24
N VAL A 195 0.56 15.09 10.98
CA VAL A 195 -0.33 14.37 11.90
C VAL A 195 0.39 14.10 13.20
N SER A 196 -0.09 14.73 14.28
CA SER A 196 0.40 14.58 15.65
C SER A 196 -0.78 14.24 16.57
N ALA A 197 -0.48 13.89 17.81
CA ALA A 197 -1.51 13.62 18.83
C ALA A 197 -2.52 14.77 19.04
N HIS A 198 -2.19 15.99 18.60
CA HIS A 198 -3.06 17.18 18.70
C HIS A 198 -3.84 17.46 17.40
N ASN A 199 -3.54 16.78 16.29
CA ASN A 199 -4.15 17.09 14.98
C ASN A 199 -4.50 15.84 14.17
N PHE A 200 -5.28 14.94 14.77
CA PHE A 200 -5.85 13.78 14.05
C PHE A 200 -7.02 14.14 13.12
N GLY A 201 -7.47 15.41 13.11
CA GLY A 201 -8.65 15.84 12.36
C GLY A 201 -8.43 15.99 10.86
N GLU A 202 -7.18 16.16 10.41
CA GLU A 202 -6.88 16.25 8.98
C GLU A 202 -7.11 14.93 8.27
N ARG A 203 -7.80 15.00 7.13
CA ARG A 203 -8.07 13.83 6.26
C ARG A 203 -7.39 14.00 4.92
N MET A 204 -6.97 12.89 4.34
CA MET A 204 -6.47 12.84 2.97
C MET A 204 -7.63 13.06 2.00
N PRO A 205 -7.49 13.96 1.01
CA PRO A 205 -8.52 14.17 0.01
C PRO A 205 -8.59 12.96 -0.92
N VAL A 206 -9.63 12.15 -0.80
CA VAL A 206 -9.79 10.92 -1.61
C VAL A 206 -10.28 11.24 -3.02
N GLU A 207 -11.14 12.25 -3.16
CA GLU A 207 -11.85 12.57 -4.40
C GLU A 207 -10.98 13.12 -5.53
N THR A 208 -9.81 13.69 -5.20
CA THR A 208 -8.90 14.33 -6.16
C THR A 208 -7.71 13.46 -6.56
N LEU A 209 -7.65 12.23 -6.05
CA LEU A 209 -6.52 11.31 -6.26
C LEU A 209 -6.82 10.28 -7.36
N PRO A 210 -5.80 9.82 -8.10
CA PRO A 210 -5.92 8.64 -8.95
C PRO A 210 -6.44 7.44 -8.15
N ILE A 211 -7.20 6.57 -8.82
CA ILE A 211 -7.93 5.46 -8.16
C ILE A 211 -7.00 4.53 -7.34
N GLU A 212 -5.79 4.30 -7.82
CA GLU A 212 -4.78 3.46 -7.16
C GLU A 212 -4.28 4.07 -5.83
N ILE A 213 -4.27 5.40 -5.75
CA ILE A 213 -3.83 6.15 -4.55
C ILE A 213 -5.02 6.44 -3.64
N ALA A 214 -6.23 6.59 -4.20
CA ALA A 214 -7.46 6.85 -3.46
C ALA A 214 -7.78 5.73 -2.46
N ASP A 215 -7.61 4.45 -2.84
CA ASP A 215 -7.80 3.30 -1.94
C ASP A 215 -6.82 3.35 -0.76
N LEU A 216 -5.55 3.68 -1.01
CA LEU A 216 -4.56 3.84 0.05
C LEU A 216 -4.91 5.01 0.98
N ALA A 217 -5.36 6.14 0.42
CA ALA A 217 -5.79 7.30 1.20
C ALA A 217 -7.00 6.99 2.08
N ALA A 218 -7.98 6.24 1.56
CA ALA A 218 -9.15 5.79 2.32
C ALA A 218 -8.76 4.88 3.49
N LYS A 219 -7.88 3.90 3.28
CA LYS A 219 -7.37 3.01 4.33
C LYS A 219 -6.59 3.77 5.41
N LEU A 220 -5.79 4.76 4.99
CA LEU A 220 -5.06 5.63 5.91
C LEU A 220 -6.02 6.50 6.75
N ASN A 221 -7.05 7.08 6.12
CA ASN A 221 -8.09 7.84 6.82
C ASN A 221 -8.83 6.97 7.85
N ALA A 222 -9.18 5.74 7.52
CA ALA A 222 -9.79 4.80 8.45
C ALA A 222 -8.88 4.45 9.64
N MET A 223 -7.56 4.31 9.40
CA MET A 223 -6.57 4.11 10.45
C MET A 223 -6.47 5.35 11.37
N LEU A 224 -6.41 6.55 10.80
CA LEU A 224 -6.36 7.81 11.56
C LEU A 224 -7.62 7.99 12.43
N GLU A 225 -8.79 7.63 11.89
CA GLU A 225 -10.05 7.69 12.64
C GLU A 225 -10.06 6.71 13.82
N ARG A 226 -9.50 5.51 13.65
CA ARG A 226 -9.35 4.55 14.74
C ARG A 226 -8.40 5.10 15.81
N LEU A 227 -7.23 5.61 15.41
CA LEU A 227 -6.26 6.21 16.33
C LEU A 227 -6.85 7.40 17.10
N GLN A 228 -7.61 8.26 16.43
CA GLN A 228 -8.29 9.39 17.08
C GLN A 228 -9.30 8.92 18.12
N ARG A 229 -10.11 7.91 17.80
CA ARG A 229 -11.06 7.32 18.76
C ARG A 229 -10.35 6.73 19.97
N ASP A 230 -9.28 5.98 19.75
CA ASP A 230 -8.51 5.35 20.83
C ASP A 230 -7.82 6.41 21.70
N PHE A 231 -7.25 7.45 21.10
CA PHE A 231 -6.63 8.55 21.83
C PHE A 231 -7.65 9.34 22.68
N ASN A 232 -8.80 9.68 22.11
CA ASN A 232 -9.87 10.37 22.84
C ASN A 232 -10.36 9.51 24.01
N ARG A 233 -10.45 8.19 23.82
CA ARG A 233 -10.83 7.24 24.88
C ARG A 233 -9.83 7.24 26.04
N ILE A 234 -8.52 7.23 25.73
CA ILE A 234 -7.45 7.28 26.74
C ILE A 234 -7.47 8.63 27.46
N THR A 235 -7.64 9.72 26.75
CA THR A 235 -7.65 11.07 27.33
C THR A 235 -8.84 11.25 28.27
N ASN A 236 -10.03 10.85 27.84
CA ASN A 236 -11.23 10.90 28.68
C ASN A 236 -11.06 10.02 29.93
N PHE A 237 -10.55 8.79 29.76
CA PHE A 237 -10.30 7.89 30.88
C PHE A 237 -9.31 8.49 31.91
N SER A 238 -8.23 9.10 31.43
CA SER A 238 -7.25 9.77 32.31
C SER A 238 -7.86 10.96 33.05
N SER A 239 -8.72 11.72 32.39
CA SER A 239 -9.44 12.84 33.01
C SER A 239 -10.41 12.35 34.07
N ASP A 240 -11.17 11.30 33.78
CA ASP A 240 -12.14 10.71 34.72
C ASP A 240 -11.42 10.18 35.96
N ILE A 241 -10.30 9.46 35.78
CA ILE A 241 -9.46 9.00 36.90
C ILE A 241 -9.02 10.17 37.78
N ALA A 242 -8.50 11.23 37.17
CA ALA A 242 -8.01 12.39 37.91
C ALA A 242 -9.13 13.07 38.70
N HIS A 243 -10.33 13.14 38.17
CA HIS A 243 -11.49 13.72 38.86
C HIS A 243 -11.95 12.83 40.04
N GLU A 244 -12.08 11.53 39.83
CA GLU A 244 -12.60 10.58 40.85
C GLU A 244 -11.60 10.32 41.96
N LEU A 245 -10.30 10.50 41.74
CA LEU A 245 -9.29 10.42 42.79
C LEU A 245 -9.12 11.73 43.55
N ARG A 246 -9.30 12.88 42.90
CA ARG A 246 -9.11 14.20 43.54
C ARG A 246 -10.07 14.42 44.71
N THR A 247 -11.35 14.08 44.52
CA THR A 247 -12.40 14.33 45.51
C THR A 247 -12.14 13.61 46.85
N PRO A 248 -11.95 12.28 46.88
CA PRO A 248 -11.70 11.57 48.13
C PRO A 248 -10.36 11.98 48.77
N ILE A 249 -9.30 12.24 47.99
CA ILE A 249 -8.03 12.72 48.53
C ILE A 249 -8.20 14.09 49.18
N THR A 250 -8.94 15.01 48.56
CA THR A 250 -9.23 16.33 49.16
C THR A 250 -10.03 16.19 50.42
N ASN A 251 -11.02 15.30 50.48
CA ASN A 251 -11.81 15.03 51.68
C ASN A 251 -10.93 14.50 52.82
N LEU A 252 -10.08 13.50 52.53
CA LEU A 252 -9.13 12.94 53.52
C LEU A 252 -8.19 14.02 54.08
N LEU A 253 -7.63 14.85 53.23
CA LEU A 253 -6.77 15.96 53.64
C LEU A 253 -7.54 16.95 54.49
N THR A 254 -8.72 17.38 54.07
CA THR A 254 -9.55 18.36 54.80
C THR A 254 -9.95 17.80 56.19
N GLN A 255 -10.41 16.52 56.27
CA GLN A 255 -10.77 15.89 57.56
C GLN A 255 -9.57 15.81 58.48
N THR A 256 -8.41 15.42 57.96
CA THR A 256 -7.16 15.34 58.72
C THR A 256 -6.73 16.71 59.20
N ASP A 257 -6.73 17.73 58.35
CA ASP A 257 -6.36 19.10 58.70
C ASP A 257 -7.30 19.68 59.79
N VAL A 258 -8.62 19.48 59.62
CA VAL A 258 -9.60 19.98 60.61
C VAL A 258 -9.38 19.37 61.98
N VAL A 259 -9.03 18.08 62.07
CA VAL A 259 -8.76 17.41 63.36
C VAL A 259 -7.44 17.86 63.95
N LEU A 260 -6.45 18.20 63.15
CA LEU A 260 -5.14 18.68 63.60
C LEU A 260 -5.11 20.14 64.02
N THR A 261 -6.08 20.98 63.63
CA THR A 261 -6.13 22.44 63.96
C THR A 261 -6.42 22.71 65.43
N GLN A 262 -7.03 21.76 66.17
CA GLN A 262 -7.39 21.91 67.59
C GLN A 262 -7.20 20.59 68.28
N GLN A 263 -6.89 20.65 69.65
CA GLN A 263 -6.88 19.45 70.46
C GLN A 263 -8.30 18.85 70.49
N ARG A 264 -8.39 17.57 70.26
CA ARG A 264 -9.63 16.79 70.28
C ARG A 264 -9.53 15.66 71.29
N THR A 265 -10.67 15.03 71.57
CA THR A 265 -10.69 13.83 72.39
C THR A 265 -10.06 12.65 71.63
N ASN A 266 -9.54 11.67 72.39
CA ASN A 266 -9.01 10.43 71.76
C ASN A 266 -10.08 9.70 70.91
N GLU A 267 -11.32 9.82 71.30
CA GLU A 267 -12.46 9.25 70.58
C GLU A 267 -12.64 9.94 69.20
N ALA A 268 -12.62 11.28 69.13
CA ALA A 268 -12.70 12.03 67.87
C ALA A 268 -11.53 11.74 66.92
N TYR A 269 -10.31 11.54 67.46
CA TYR A 269 -9.17 11.10 66.69
C TYR A 269 -9.39 9.70 66.08
N ARG A 270 -9.89 8.75 66.91
CA ARG A 270 -10.18 7.38 66.46
C ARG A 270 -11.26 7.34 65.38
N ASP A 271 -12.33 8.10 65.55
CA ASP A 271 -13.43 8.19 64.57
C ASP A 271 -12.95 8.75 63.25
N THR A 272 -12.13 9.80 63.26
CA THR A 272 -11.55 10.35 62.05
C THR A 272 -10.59 9.38 61.35
N LEU A 273 -9.74 8.69 62.12
CA LEU A 273 -8.84 7.68 61.58
C LEU A 273 -9.60 6.49 61.01
N SER A 274 -10.70 6.05 61.66
CA SER A 274 -11.58 5.00 61.12
C SER A 274 -12.23 5.44 59.82
N SER A 275 -12.81 6.63 59.76
CA SER A 275 -13.39 7.20 58.55
C SER A 275 -12.36 7.34 57.40
N ASN A 276 -11.15 7.82 57.75
CA ASN A 276 -10.08 7.92 56.76
C ASN A 276 -9.62 6.53 56.23
N ALA A 277 -9.57 5.51 57.11
CA ALA A 277 -9.23 4.15 56.71
C ALA A 277 -10.28 3.55 55.77
N GLU A 278 -11.57 3.78 56.04
CA GLU A 278 -12.66 3.36 55.15
C GLU A 278 -12.56 4.03 53.77
N GLU A 279 -12.28 5.34 53.72
CA GLU A 279 -12.14 6.08 52.47
C GLU A 279 -10.89 5.64 51.66
N LEU A 280 -9.76 5.34 52.36
CA LEU A 280 -8.58 4.76 51.72
C LEU A 280 -8.83 3.36 51.14
N GLN A 281 -9.58 2.52 51.85
CA GLN A 281 -9.98 1.20 51.34
C GLN A 281 -10.88 1.33 50.10
N ARG A 282 -11.78 2.30 50.11
CA ARG A 282 -12.64 2.61 48.96
C ARG A 282 -11.83 3.09 47.77
N LEU A 283 -10.84 3.97 47.96
CA LEU A 283 -9.90 4.40 46.94
C LEU A 283 -9.14 3.22 46.33
N ALA A 284 -8.61 2.34 47.17
CA ALA A 284 -7.89 1.15 46.74
C ALA A 284 -8.77 0.23 45.88
N ARG A 285 -10.06 0.02 46.25
CA ARG A 285 -11.03 -0.72 45.43
C ARG A 285 -11.28 -0.02 44.09
N THR A 286 -11.48 1.30 44.11
CA THR A 286 -11.71 2.09 42.86
C THR A 286 -10.52 2.00 41.90
N ILE A 287 -9.29 2.10 42.40
CA ILE A 287 -8.08 1.93 41.57
C ILE A 287 -8.00 0.53 40.99
N SER A 288 -8.29 -0.51 41.78
CA SER A 288 -8.32 -1.91 41.32
C SER A 288 -9.39 -2.12 40.22
N ASP A 289 -10.56 -1.49 40.39
CA ASP A 289 -11.65 -1.51 39.41
C ASP A 289 -11.26 -0.83 38.09
N MET A 290 -10.58 0.31 38.16
CA MET A 290 -10.05 1.03 37.00
C MET A 290 -9.00 0.22 36.26
N LEU A 291 -8.03 -0.38 37.00
CA LEU A 291 -7.00 -1.23 36.38
C LEU A 291 -7.62 -2.46 35.68
N PHE A 292 -8.55 -3.11 36.37
CA PHE A 292 -9.28 -4.25 35.80
C PHE A 292 -10.02 -3.86 34.51
N LEU A 293 -10.72 -2.72 34.53
CA LEU A 293 -11.45 -2.23 33.35
C LEU A 293 -10.50 -1.93 32.19
N ALA A 294 -9.35 -1.27 32.48
CA ALA A 294 -8.34 -0.96 31.48
C ALA A 294 -7.73 -2.23 30.86
N GLN A 295 -7.45 -3.25 31.66
CA GLN A 295 -6.92 -4.53 31.17
C GLN A 295 -7.93 -5.30 30.32
N THR A 296 -9.17 -5.39 30.78
CA THR A 296 -10.23 -6.14 30.09
C THR A 296 -10.63 -5.48 28.76
N GLU A 297 -10.75 -4.15 28.72
CA GLU A 297 -11.11 -3.43 27.51
C GLU A 297 -10.01 -3.43 26.42
N ASN A 298 -8.75 -3.53 26.82
CA ASN A 298 -7.63 -3.63 25.88
C ASN A 298 -7.32 -5.08 25.48
N GLY A 299 -8.12 -6.05 25.91
CA GLY A 299 -7.92 -7.46 25.58
C GLY A 299 -6.68 -8.08 26.24
N ILE A 300 -6.10 -7.42 27.26
CA ILE A 300 -4.92 -7.91 27.99
C ILE A 300 -5.31 -9.03 28.96
N SER A 301 -6.52 -8.95 29.53
CA SER A 301 -7.08 -9.98 30.41
C SER A 301 -8.10 -10.79 29.60
N LEU A 302 -7.69 -11.92 29.10
CA LEU A 302 -8.58 -12.90 28.45
C LEU A 302 -9.18 -13.79 29.53
N PRO A 303 -10.51 -14.05 29.48
CA PRO A 303 -11.16 -14.95 30.44
C PRO A 303 -10.61 -16.38 30.30
N SER A 304 -10.48 -17.08 31.42
CA SER A 304 -10.32 -18.53 31.40
C SER A 304 -11.60 -19.19 30.87
N HIS A 305 -11.49 -20.33 30.21
CA HIS A 305 -12.64 -21.05 29.68
C HIS A 305 -12.87 -22.33 30.52
N GLU A 306 -13.30 -22.13 31.76
CA GLU A 306 -13.66 -23.21 32.66
C GLU A 306 -15.17 -23.49 32.62
N PRO A 307 -15.61 -24.76 32.78
CA PRO A 307 -17.02 -25.05 32.98
C PRO A 307 -17.47 -24.46 34.31
N LEU A 308 -18.52 -23.64 34.25
CA LEU A 308 -19.02 -22.87 35.39
C LEU A 308 -20.52 -23.05 35.54
N SER A 309 -20.97 -23.54 36.71
CA SER A 309 -22.39 -23.57 37.08
C SER A 309 -22.83 -22.18 37.55
N LEU A 310 -23.72 -21.54 36.81
CA LEU A 310 -24.25 -20.21 37.16
C LEU A 310 -25.10 -20.26 38.42
N GLN A 311 -25.84 -21.35 38.63
CA GLN A 311 -26.64 -21.59 39.86
C GLN A 311 -25.75 -21.58 41.10
N ASP A 312 -24.62 -22.32 41.08
CA ASP A 312 -23.73 -22.41 42.22
C ASP A 312 -23.06 -21.07 42.54
N GLU A 313 -22.73 -20.31 41.50
CA GLU A 313 -22.12 -18.97 41.67
C GLU A 313 -23.12 -17.96 42.24
N VAL A 314 -24.39 -18.01 41.83
CA VAL A 314 -25.44 -17.15 42.38
C VAL A 314 -25.75 -17.58 43.82
N ALA A 315 -25.86 -18.88 44.11
CA ALA A 315 -26.10 -19.39 45.47
C ALA A 315 -24.98 -18.94 46.44
N ALA A 316 -23.72 -19.07 46.04
CA ALA A 316 -22.60 -18.60 46.87
C ALA A 316 -22.61 -17.09 47.11
N LEU A 317 -23.13 -16.30 46.14
CA LEU A 317 -23.32 -14.86 46.36
C LEU A 317 -24.51 -14.58 47.28
N PHE A 318 -25.58 -15.34 47.18
CA PHE A 318 -26.71 -15.20 48.07
C PHE A 318 -26.32 -15.51 49.54
N ASP A 319 -25.55 -16.57 49.75
CA ASP A 319 -25.01 -16.88 51.08
C ASP A 319 -24.16 -15.72 51.66
N PHE A 320 -23.38 -15.04 50.76
CA PHE A 320 -22.58 -13.88 51.18
C PHE A 320 -23.46 -12.66 51.52
N TYR A 321 -24.57 -12.43 50.83
CA TYR A 321 -25.47 -11.30 51.02
C TYR A 321 -26.60 -11.58 52.01
N ASP A 322 -26.76 -12.81 52.56
CA ASP A 322 -27.87 -13.26 53.36
C ASP A 322 -28.08 -12.37 54.61
N ALA A 323 -27.03 -12.13 55.41
CA ALA A 323 -27.11 -11.29 56.58
C ALA A 323 -27.55 -9.84 56.24
N LEU A 324 -27.08 -9.28 55.14
CA LEU A 324 -27.49 -7.95 54.70
C LEU A 324 -28.93 -7.92 54.16
N ALA A 325 -29.35 -8.99 53.52
CA ALA A 325 -30.71 -9.15 53.01
C ALA A 325 -31.71 -9.29 54.15
N GLU A 326 -31.34 -10.06 55.22
CA GLU A 326 -32.12 -10.21 56.42
C GLU A 326 -32.25 -8.88 57.19
N GLU A 327 -31.13 -8.14 57.36
CA GLU A 327 -31.14 -6.82 58.01
C GLU A 327 -32.06 -5.82 57.27
N LYS A 328 -32.05 -5.84 55.93
CA LYS A 328 -32.90 -4.99 55.06
C LYS A 328 -34.35 -5.50 54.90
N GLY A 329 -34.63 -6.71 55.32
CA GLY A 329 -35.92 -7.37 55.10
C GLY A 329 -36.21 -7.65 53.64
N VAL A 330 -35.18 -7.97 52.81
CA VAL A 330 -35.27 -8.28 51.40
C VAL A 330 -35.13 -9.78 51.19
N ARG A 331 -35.92 -10.37 50.31
CA ARG A 331 -35.87 -11.81 50.00
C ARG A 331 -35.04 -12.06 48.76
N LEU A 332 -34.12 -13.02 48.79
CA LEU A 332 -33.31 -13.48 47.68
C LEU A 332 -33.93 -14.73 47.05
N LEU A 333 -34.24 -14.70 45.77
CA LEU A 333 -34.91 -15.80 45.05
C LEU A 333 -34.06 -16.20 43.84
N LEU A 334 -33.77 -17.50 43.69
CA LEU A 334 -33.06 -18.06 42.59
C LEU A 334 -33.93 -19.09 41.83
N THR A 335 -33.99 -18.99 40.51
CA THR A 335 -34.73 -19.94 39.66
C THR A 335 -33.92 -20.29 38.43
N GLY A 336 -34.00 -21.53 37.97
CA GLY A 336 -33.30 -22.04 36.77
C GLY A 336 -31.87 -22.45 37.07
N GLU A 337 -31.31 -23.16 36.09
CA GLU A 337 -29.92 -23.65 36.13
C GLU A 337 -29.32 -23.65 34.74
N ALA A 338 -28.04 -23.32 34.62
CA ALA A 338 -27.27 -23.48 33.41
C ALA A 338 -25.76 -23.47 33.71
N SER A 339 -25.01 -24.08 32.81
CA SER A 339 -23.54 -24.03 32.84
C SER A 339 -23.01 -23.32 31.61
N ILE A 340 -21.99 -22.49 31.81
CA ILE A 340 -21.27 -21.78 30.76
C ILE A 340 -19.79 -22.16 30.81
N LYS A 341 -19.06 -21.85 29.72
CA LYS A 341 -17.60 -21.83 29.72
C LYS A 341 -17.14 -20.37 29.93
N GLY A 342 -16.46 -20.07 31.01
CA GLY A 342 -16.04 -18.72 31.30
C GLY A 342 -15.08 -18.61 32.47
N ASP A 343 -14.64 -17.39 32.74
CA ASP A 343 -13.80 -17.08 33.89
C ASP A 343 -14.66 -16.89 35.14
N ARG A 344 -14.46 -17.78 36.11
CA ARG A 344 -15.23 -17.80 37.34
C ARG A 344 -15.18 -16.50 38.11
N LEU A 345 -13.98 -15.89 38.22
CA LEU A 345 -13.81 -14.67 38.99
C LEU A 345 -14.49 -13.48 38.30
N MET A 346 -14.38 -13.39 36.99
CA MET A 346 -15.02 -12.36 36.21
C MET A 346 -16.55 -12.49 36.24
N VAL A 347 -17.09 -13.67 36.01
CA VAL A 347 -18.55 -13.91 36.04
C VAL A 347 -19.12 -13.64 37.42
N ARG A 348 -18.46 -14.14 38.47
CA ARG A 348 -18.84 -13.86 39.88
C ARG A 348 -18.85 -12.35 40.15
N ARG A 349 -17.84 -11.61 39.66
CA ARG A 349 -17.77 -10.14 39.81
C ARG A 349 -18.93 -9.44 39.10
N ALA A 350 -19.27 -9.86 37.86
CA ALA A 350 -20.42 -9.30 37.13
C ALA A 350 -21.74 -9.52 37.88
N LEU A 351 -21.98 -10.74 38.36
CA LEU A 351 -23.15 -11.09 39.16
C LEU A 351 -23.19 -10.32 40.47
N SER A 352 -22.07 -10.25 41.20
CA SER A 352 -21.97 -9.49 42.47
C SER A 352 -22.28 -8.00 42.26
N ASN A 353 -21.80 -7.38 41.17
CA ASN A 353 -22.12 -5.99 40.83
C ASN A 353 -23.61 -5.78 40.64
N LEU A 354 -24.30 -6.70 39.93
CA LEU A 354 -25.74 -6.59 39.71
C LEU A 354 -26.56 -6.86 40.98
N ILE A 355 -26.18 -7.87 41.79
CA ILE A 355 -26.86 -8.21 43.02
C ILE A 355 -26.64 -7.08 44.04
N SER A 356 -25.44 -6.54 44.21
CA SER A 356 -25.14 -5.39 45.07
C SER A 356 -25.96 -4.16 44.67
N ASN A 357 -26.08 -3.93 43.36
CA ASN A 357 -26.92 -2.85 42.84
C ASN A 357 -28.42 -3.07 43.18
N ALA A 358 -28.93 -4.29 42.98
CA ALA A 358 -30.30 -4.67 43.38
C ALA A 358 -30.51 -4.50 44.89
N MET A 359 -29.59 -4.99 45.71
CA MET A 359 -29.63 -4.82 47.18
C MET A 359 -29.72 -3.35 47.60
N ARG A 360 -29.03 -2.47 46.90
CA ARG A 360 -29.03 -1.02 47.20
C ARG A 360 -30.41 -0.39 47.01
N TYR A 361 -31.06 -0.71 45.90
CA TYR A 361 -32.29 -0.02 45.42
C TYR A 361 -33.59 -0.75 45.76
N THR A 362 -33.53 -1.98 46.27
CA THR A 362 -34.73 -2.73 46.69
C THR A 362 -35.24 -2.23 48.02
N PRO A 363 -36.51 -1.84 48.13
CA PRO A 363 -37.17 -1.49 49.39
C PRO A 363 -37.33 -2.71 50.31
N ALA A 364 -37.50 -2.45 51.62
CA ALA A 364 -37.83 -3.51 52.58
C ALA A 364 -39.14 -4.25 52.20
N ALA A 365 -39.24 -5.51 52.59
CA ALA A 365 -40.35 -6.42 52.29
C ALA A 365 -40.52 -6.81 50.80
N CYS A 366 -39.56 -6.40 49.94
CA CYS A 366 -39.52 -6.77 48.53
C CYS A 366 -38.58 -7.94 48.24
N ALA A 367 -38.42 -8.34 46.96
CA ALA A 367 -37.61 -9.45 46.58
C ALA A 367 -36.62 -9.06 45.46
N ILE A 368 -35.46 -9.70 45.47
CA ILE A 368 -34.51 -9.75 44.37
C ILE A 368 -34.62 -11.14 43.75
N LEU A 369 -34.96 -11.20 42.48
CA LEU A 369 -35.08 -12.44 41.71
C LEU A 369 -33.90 -12.59 40.75
N VAL A 370 -33.14 -13.65 40.87
CA VAL A 370 -32.20 -14.07 39.82
C VAL A 370 -32.80 -15.26 39.09
N SER A 371 -33.08 -15.10 37.82
CA SER A 371 -33.57 -16.18 36.95
C SER A 371 -32.56 -16.54 35.88
N ILE A 372 -32.30 -17.82 35.69
CA ILE A 372 -31.41 -18.38 34.70
C ILE A 372 -32.26 -19.10 33.67
N GLU A 373 -32.22 -18.62 32.43
CA GLU A 373 -32.99 -19.18 31.31
C GLU A 373 -32.04 -19.70 30.25
N LYS A 374 -32.25 -20.94 29.79
CA LYS A 374 -31.52 -21.57 28.73
C LYS A 374 -32.36 -21.59 27.46
N SER A 375 -31.81 -20.96 26.39
CA SER A 375 -32.34 -21.03 25.04
C SER A 375 -31.46 -21.94 24.16
N GLU A 376 -31.87 -22.20 22.92
CA GLU A 376 -31.12 -23.06 22.00
C GLU A 376 -29.69 -22.57 21.73
N SER A 377 -29.48 -21.25 21.71
CA SER A 377 -28.17 -20.63 21.38
C SER A 377 -27.58 -19.82 22.50
N ASP A 378 -28.36 -19.42 23.49
CA ASP A 378 -27.98 -18.44 24.49
C ASP A 378 -28.35 -18.88 25.90
N ILE A 379 -27.61 -18.38 26.88
CA ILE A 379 -27.97 -18.46 28.30
C ILE A 379 -28.19 -17.05 28.78
N LEU A 380 -29.36 -16.81 29.37
CA LEU A 380 -29.76 -15.52 29.93
C LEU A 380 -29.79 -15.60 31.45
N VAL A 381 -29.15 -14.64 32.08
CA VAL A 381 -29.23 -14.45 33.53
C VAL A 381 -29.89 -13.10 33.78
N HIS A 382 -31.08 -13.13 34.38
CA HIS A 382 -31.80 -11.93 34.74
C HIS A 382 -31.63 -11.66 36.24
N VAL A 383 -31.26 -10.46 36.59
CA VAL A 383 -31.29 -9.94 37.94
C VAL A 383 -32.40 -8.87 37.98
N GLU A 384 -33.52 -9.22 38.62
CA GLU A 384 -34.67 -8.33 38.73
C GLU A 384 -34.88 -7.90 40.17
N ASN A 385 -35.14 -6.64 40.36
CA ASN A 385 -35.50 -6.10 41.67
C ASN A 385 -36.66 -5.11 41.56
N ASP A 386 -37.45 -5.07 42.64
CA ASP A 386 -38.42 -4.00 42.87
C ASP A 386 -37.71 -2.70 43.25
N GLY A 387 -38.19 -1.55 42.82
CA GLY A 387 -37.61 -0.27 43.17
C GLY A 387 -38.07 0.88 42.30
N PRO A 388 -37.52 2.08 42.53
CA PRO A 388 -37.88 3.24 41.71
C PRO A 388 -37.55 3.02 40.24
N GLU A 389 -38.41 3.48 39.38
CA GLU A 389 -38.25 3.39 37.90
C GLU A 389 -37.09 4.28 37.48
N ILE A 390 -36.23 3.77 36.61
CA ILE A 390 -35.12 4.51 36.00
C ILE A 390 -35.69 5.20 34.75
N PRO A 391 -35.68 6.55 34.66
CA PRO A 391 -36.12 7.27 33.50
C PRO A 391 -35.43 6.80 32.22
N ALA A 392 -36.23 6.70 31.12
CA ALA A 392 -35.75 6.16 29.86
C ALA A 392 -34.49 6.89 29.30
N GLU A 393 -34.35 8.18 29.58
CA GLU A 393 -33.21 9.00 29.19
C GLU A 393 -31.87 8.56 29.83
N TYR A 394 -31.92 7.89 30.97
CA TYR A 394 -30.72 7.43 31.69
C TYR A 394 -30.29 6.00 31.31
N LEU A 395 -31.21 5.18 30.79
CA LEU A 395 -30.95 3.78 30.47
C LEU A 395 -29.74 3.58 29.51
N PRO A 396 -29.55 4.38 28.44
CA PRO A 396 -28.42 4.24 27.54
C PRO A 396 -27.06 4.50 28.22
N HIS A 397 -27.05 5.32 29.28
CA HIS A 397 -25.86 5.79 29.95
C HIS A 397 -25.48 4.99 31.20
N LEU A 398 -26.32 4.07 31.68
CA LEU A 398 -26.08 3.32 32.92
C LEU A 398 -24.79 2.49 32.88
N PHE A 399 -24.34 2.09 31.70
CA PHE A 399 -23.10 1.33 31.49
C PHE A 399 -21.90 2.21 31.18
N ASP A 400 -22.05 3.54 31.18
CA ASP A 400 -20.94 4.46 31.01
C ASP A 400 -20.15 4.52 32.34
N ARG A 401 -18.85 4.74 32.24
CA ARG A 401 -17.96 4.79 33.40
C ARG A 401 -18.30 5.99 34.26
N PHE A 402 -18.32 5.81 35.59
CA PHE A 402 -18.61 6.84 36.58
C PHE A 402 -20.00 7.45 36.45
N TYR A 403 -20.86 6.89 35.59
CA TYR A 403 -22.22 7.39 35.43
C TYR A 403 -23.10 7.01 36.63
N ARG A 404 -23.85 7.99 37.13
CA ARG A 404 -24.84 7.85 38.19
C ARG A 404 -26.09 8.64 37.83
N ALA A 405 -27.24 7.97 37.77
CA ALA A 405 -28.50 8.58 37.41
C ALA A 405 -28.99 9.64 38.41
N ASP A 406 -28.57 9.52 39.68
CA ASP A 406 -28.93 10.44 40.75
C ASP A 406 -27.70 11.05 41.40
N LYS A 407 -27.41 12.33 41.14
CA LYS A 407 -26.33 13.12 41.74
C LYS A 407 -26.75 13.76 43.09
N SER A 408 -28.05 13.70 43.45
CA SER A 408 -28.62 14.51 44.53
C SER A 408 -28.84 13.76 45.85
N ARG A 409 -28.73 12.41 45.89
CA ARG A 409 -28.94 11.64 47.08
C ARG A 409 -27.70 11.63 48.00
N THR A 410 -27.89 12.28 49.09
CA THR A 410 -27.20 12.44 50.36
C THR A 410 -26.10 11.43 50.75
N LYS A 411 -25.20 11.94 51.60
CA LYS A 411 -23.98 11.41 52.24
C LYS A 411 -23.92 9.92 52.66
N LEU A 412 -25.02 9.18 52.65
CA LEU A 412 -25.11 7.76 52.98
C LEU A 412 -24.89 6.81 51.76
N ASP A 413 -24.91 7.35 50.51
CA ASP A 413 -24.83 6.56 49.26
C ASP A 413 -23.44 6.63 48.58
N THR A 414 -22.41 6.98 49.31
CA THR A 414 -21.07 7.25 48.78
C THR A 414 -20.26 6.00 48.36
N ASP A 415 -20.79 4.80 48.57
CA ASP A 415 -19.97 3.57 48.53
C ASP A 415 -19.68 3.01 47.09
N SER A 416 -20.20 3.59 46.01
CA SER A 416 -19.84 3.12 44.69
C SER A 416 -19.38 4.24 43.74
N ALA A 417 -18.21 4.04 43.16
CA ALA A 417 -17.61 4.95 42.17
C ALA A 417 -18.31 4.97 40.77
N GLY A 418 -19.46 4.30 40.62
CA GLY A 418 -20.14 4.20 39.31
C GLY A 418 -19.43 3.32 38.27
N LEU A 419 -18.54 2.45 38.73
CA LEU A 419 -17.78 1.54 37.85
C LEU A 419 -18.40 0.14 37.72
N GLY A 420 -19.27 -0.29 38.65
CA GLY A 420 -19.76 -1.67 38.66
C GLY A 420 -20.48 -2.12 37.39
N LEU A 421 -21.37 -1.28 36.84
CA LEU A 421 -22.08 -1.62 35.61
C LEU A 421 -21.17 -1.57 34.36
N SER A 422 -20.20 -0.64 34.31
CA SER A 422 -19.22 -0.58 33.22
C SER A 422 -18.26 -1.79 33.28
N ILE A 423 -17.88 -2.26 34.45
CA ILE A 423 -17.13 -3.49 34.66
C ILE A 423 -17.94 -4.71 34.18
N THR A 424 -19.23 -4.77 34.55
CA THR A 424 -20.11 -5.84 34.09
C THR A 424 -20.19 -5.89 32.55
N LYS A 425 -20.31 -4.73 31.90
CA LYS A 425 -20.29 -4.62 30.43
C LYS A 425 -18.94 -5.07 29.84
N ALA A 426 -17.82 -4.72 30.44
CA ALA A 426 -16.49 -5.16 30.00
C ALA A 426 -16.32 -6.68 30.14
N ILE A 427 -16.76 -7.26 31.27
CA ILE A 427 -16.73 -8.71 31.50
C ILE A 427 -17.59 -9.44 30.46
N MET A 428 -18.80 -8.97 30.20
CA MET A 428 -19.68 -9.59 29.20
C MET A 428 -19.07 -9.52 27.79
N ARG A 429 -18.47 -8.40 27.42
CA ARG A 429 -17.74 -8.29 26.13
C ARG A 429 -16.55 -9.23 26.05
N ALA A 430 -15.77 -9.40 27.12
CA ALA A 430 -14.66 -10.34 27.17
C ALA A 430 -15.13 -11.79 26.99
N HIS A 431 -16.35 -12.09 27.43
CA HIS A 431 -17.03 -13.39 27.23
C HIS A 431 -17.89 -13.44 25.97
N GLN A 432 -17.71 -12.50 25.01
CA GLN A 432 -18.49 -12.43 23.77
C GLN A 432 -20.04 -12.35 23.98
N GLY A 433 -20.43 -11.91 25.18
CA GLY A 433 -21.80 -11.74 25.59
C GLY A 433 -22.25 -10.28 25.61
N GLU A 434 -23.49 -10.05 26.00
CA GLU A 434 -24.12 -8.74 26.07
C GLU A 434 -24.76 -8.50 27.44
N VAL A 435 -24.88 -7.23 27.84
CA VAL A 435 -25.64 -6.80 28.99
C VAL A 435 -26.70 -5.80 28.56
N ALA A 436 -27.91 -5.98 29.06
CA ALA A 436 -29.05 -5.09 28.81
C ALA A 436 -29.72 -4.71 30.13
N VAL A 437 -30.51 -3.63 30.11
CA VAL A 437 -31.32 -3.16 31.23
C VAL A 437 -32.72 -2.76 30.73
N GLN A 438 -33.71 -3.09 31.53
CA GLN A 438 -35.09 -2.65 31.36
C GLN A 438 -35.59 -2.16 32.70
N SER A 439 -36.29 -1.02 32.73
CA SER A 439 -36.92 -0.48 33.94
C SER A 439 -38.31 0.01 33.60
N GLY A 440 -39.28 -0.36 34.44
CA GLY A 440 -40.68 0.01 34.25
C GLY A 440 -41.59 -0.70 35.24
N ARG A 441 -42.75 -0.11 35.54
CA ARG A 441 -43.76 -0.66 36.44
C ARG A 441 -43.21 -0.98 37.84
N GLY A 442 -42.28 -0.15 38.35
CA GLY A 442 -41.68 -0.35 39.65
C GLY A 442 -40.64 -1.48 39.73
N LYS A 443 -40.16 -1.98 38.61
CA LYS A 443 -39.16 -3.03 38.57
C LYS A 443 -38.01 -2.64 37.66
N THR A 444 -36.79 -3.08 37.99
CA THR A 444 -35.59 -2.98 37.15
C THR A 444 -35.04 -4.37 36.97
N ARG A 445 -34.79 -4.72 35.68
CA ARG A 445 -34.22 -6.00 35.27
C ARG A 445 -32.93 -5.76 34.48
N PHE A 446 -31.83 -6.29 34.98
CA PHE A 446 -30.57 -6.43 34.24
C PHE A 446 -30.47 -7.83 33.65
N THR A 447 -30.06 -7.94 32.40
CA THR A 447 -29.92 -9.21 31.67
C THR A 447 -28.50 -9.40 31.20
N LEU A 448 -27.84 -10.48 31.61
CA LEU A 448 -26.59 -10.95 31.04
C LEU A 448 -26.91 -12.04 30.02
N ARG A 449 -26.44 -11.87 28.78
CA ARG A 449 -26.62 -12.83 27.69
C ARG A 449 -25.27 -13.43 27.31
N PHE A 450 -25.12 -14.72 27.49
CA PHE A 450 -23.97 -15.50 27.08
C PHE A 450 -24.30 -16.27 25.80
N SER A 451 -23.66 -15.92 24.67
CA SER A 451 -23.93 -16.51 23.35
C SER A 451 -22.88 -17.59 23.03
N GLY A 452 -23.35 -18.76 22.56
CA GLY A 452 -22.44 -19.83 22.10
C GLY A 452 -21.57 -20.49 23.17
N MET A 453 -21.80 -20.22 24.47
CA MET A 453 -21.01 -20.75 25.58
C MET A 453 -21.68 -21.92 26.29
N LEU A 454 -22.49 -22.72 25.59
CA LEU A 454 -23.09 -23.93 26.12
C LEU A 454 -21.99 -24.90 26.58
N GLY A 455 -21.95 -25.19 27.88
CA GLY A 455 -21.01 -26.08 28.54
C GLY A 455 -21.31 -27.56 28.32
#